data_e03ed72f468f8100de9c418bed18d327
#
_entry.id   e03ed72f468f8100de9c418bed18d327
#
_cell.length_a   1.000
_cell.length_b   1.000
_cell.length_c   1.000
_cell.angle_alpha   90.00
_cell.angle_beta   90.00
_cell.angle_gamma   90.00
#
_symmetry.space_group_name_H-M   'P 1'
#
loop_
_entity.id
_entity.type
_entity.pdbx_description
1 polymer ?
#
loop_
_entity_poly.entity_id
_entity_poly.type
_entity_poly.pdbx_seq_one_letter_code
_entity_poly.pdbx_strand_id
1 'polypeptide(L)'
;MKRGIVIIGLVLLIFGGQAWAQEFKVGAAVRVITPDPLLPVSGGVGTPKKAVEKKGDLFARAIVLEKGGVRVAIVNVDNLGWTAALGDRSRALIKGIPPENILIGSTHTHSAPDAYGFPDESGKSLADLAYLDDCVKKIAEAVNEAIKKLEPATLKTAVGEAKGKIAYNYYAEQLYDPRCGVIQAIGKNNGKVIATLVNYAIHPEVIGSGRGILSPDLCGPLYSRIESKVGGVALFMNGAQGGMVTADNRVADGKESGTWEECIRIGNLLADEALRIVEKAEVTNDPLLSCSSRDIRFPIDSEMMRYILTNSPIKMTSVKDNVVTTRLNYLEIGKAKVLTIPGEALPNIGFYVKRNMNTDQAFLFGLTNDAFGYILTKVDFNSFKRYEYVSRTSLGEMTGEIYINEVLAWMKELSAQKQAKK
;
A
#
# COMPACT_ATOMS: atom_id res chain seq x y z
N MET A 1 43.09 -75.07 16.31
CA MET A 1 42.77 -73.71 16.71
C MET A 1 42.18 -72.96 15.50
N LYS A 2 40.84 -72.84 15.42
CA LYS A 2 40.17 -72.07 14.35
C LYS A 2 39.79 -70.67 14.91
N ARG A 3 40.35 -69.64 14.27
CA ARG A 3 40.01 -68.26 14.60
C ARG A 3 38.77 -67.83 13.80
N GLY A 4 37.66 -67.57 14.49
CA GLY A 4 36.46 -66.98 13.87
C GLY A 4 36.62 -65.48 13.71
N ILE A 5 36.39 -64.98 12.51
CA ILE A 5 36.32 -63.55 12.20
C ILE A 5 34.85 -63.10 12.40
N VAL A 6 34.63 -62.21 13.37
CA VAL A 6 33.31 -61.54 13.56
C VAL A 6 33.33 -60.26 12.72
N ILE A 7 32.51 -60.24 11.67
CA ILE A 7 32.26 -59.03 10.88
C ILE A 7 31.08 -58.25 11.54
N ILE A 8 31.39 -57.12 12.18
CA ILE A 8 30.39 -56.19 12.68
C ILE A 8 29.95 -55.30 11.51
N GLY A 9 28.76 -55.55 10.99
CA GLY A 9 28.14 -54.74 9.99
C GLY A 9 27.64 -53.41 10.59
N LEU A 10 28.25 -52.27 10.22
CA LEU A 10 27.82 -50.94 10.61
C LEU A 10 26.61 -50.54 9.72
N VAL A 11 25.41 -50.61 10.25
CA VAL A 11 24.19 -50.09 9.57
C VAL A 11 24.18 -48.59 9.74
N LEU A 12 24.57 -47.85 8.70
CA LEU A 12 24.38 -46.40 8.59
C LEU A 12 22.89 -46.11 8.32
N LEU A 13 22.15 -45.75 9.37
CA LEU A 13 20.82 -45.13 9.23
C LEU A 13 20.97 -43.73 8.63
N ILE A 14 20.82 -43.62 7.32
CA ILE A 14 20.68 -42.33 6.64
C ILE A 14 19.29 -41.77 7.04
N PHE A 15 19.24 -40.94 8.04
CA PHE A 15 18.09 -40.07 8.26
C PHE A 15 18.05 -39.05 7.11
N GLY A 16 17.38 -39.41 6.04
CA GLY A 16 16.98 -38.49 5.00
C GLY A 16 16.06 -37.47 5.65
N GLY A 17 16.59 -36.32 6.08
CA GLY A 17 15.79 -35.16 6.47
C GLY A 17 14.96 -34.77 5.27
N GLN A 18 13.70 -35.21 5.23
CA GLN A 18 12.69 -34.59 4.37
C GLN A 18 12.61 -33.16 4.84
N ALA A 19 13.23 -32.24 4.09
CA ALA A 19 12.93 -30.83 4.18
C ALA A 19 11.43 -30.69 3.82
N TRP A 20 10.59 -30.70 4.84
CA TRP A 20 9.18 -30.38 4.68
C TRP A 20 9.14 -29.00 4.05
N ALA A 21 8.70 -28.91 2.81
CA ALA A 21 8.47 -27.64 2.15
C ALA A 21 7.57 -26.83 3.09
N GLN A 22 8.12 -25.76 3.68
CA GLN A 22 7.35 -24.98 4.65
C GLN A 22 6.13 -24.41 3.94
N GLU A 23 4.96 -24.77 4.43
CA GLU A 23 3.67 -24.49 3.83
C GLU A 23 3.41 -22.98 3.75
N PHE A 24 2.89 -22.51 2.62
CA PHE A 24 2.45 -21.12 2.49
C PHE A 24 1.18 -20.91 3.29
N LYS A 25 1.19 -19.90 4.15
CA LYS A 25 0.07 -19.54 5.03
C LYS A 25 -0.31 -18.09 4.88
N VAL A 26 -1.60 -17.82 5.04
CA VAL A 26 -2.15 -16.46 5.03
C VAL A 26 -3.13 -16.29 6.18
N GLY A 27 -3.12 -15.11 6.79
CA GLY A 27 -4.13 -14.67 7.74
C GLY A 27 -4.50 -13.23 7.50
N ALA A 28 -5.73 -12.85 7.85
CA ALA A 28 -6.21 -11.49 7.64
C ALA A 28 -7.08 -11.01 8.81
N ALA A 29 -7.04 -9.70 9.07
CA ALA A 29 -7.87 -9.08 10.09
C ALA A 29 -8.11 -7.59 9.80
N VAL A 30 -9.13 -7.04 10.46
CA VAL A 30 -9.60 -5.66 10.27
C VAL A 30 -9.81 -5.00 11.62
N ARG A 31 -9.53 -3.70 11.71
CA ARG A 31 -9.90 -2.82 12.82
C ARG A 31 -10.59 -1.57 12.32
N VAL A 32 -11.66 -1.17 12.98
CA VAL A 32 -12.31 0.12 12.75
C VAL A 32 -11.44 1.20 13.39
N ILE A 33 -11.12 2.23 12.60
CA ILE A 33 -10.36 3.41 13.04
C ILE A 33 -11.18 4.71 12.92
N THR A 34 -12.47 4.60 12.65
CA THR A 34 -13.37 5.78 12.68
C THR A 34 -13.33 6.40 14.07
N PRO A 35 -13.05 7.71 14.19
CA PRO A 35 -13.07 8.37 15.49
C PRO A 35 -14.49 8.54 16.03
N ASP A 36 -14.65 8.45 17.35
CA ASP A 36 -15.87 8.76 18.06
C ASP A 36 -15.51 9.58 19.31
N PRO A 37 -15.91 10.86 19.39
CA PRO A 37 -16.67 11.64 18.40
C PRO A 37 -15.93 11.87 17.09
N LEU A 38 -16.67 12.24 16.02
CA LEU A 38 -16.09 12.51 14.70
C LEU A 38 -15.12 13.70 14.78
N LEU A 39 -13.95 13.52 14.18
CA LEU A 39 -12.89 14.54 14.10
C LEU A 39 -12.94 15.31 12.76
N PRO A 40 -12.33 16.49 12.69
CA PRO A 40 -12.26 17.26 11.45
C PRO A 40 -11.65 16.47 10.30
N VAL A 41 -12.17 16.68 9.09
CA VAL A 41 -11.77 15.97 7.85
C VAL A 41 -10.69 16.76 7.13
N SER A 42 -9.60 16.08 6.79
CA SER A 42 -8.47 16.60 6.03
C SER A 42 -8.37 15.90 4.67
N GLY A 43 -8.13 16.66 3.60
CA GLY A 43 -7.95 16.14 2.24
C GLY A 43 -6.75 16.77 1.53
N GLY A 44 -5.78 17.27 2.31
CA GLY A 44 -4.57 17.91 1.79
C GLY A 44 -4.04 19.00 2.71
N VAL A 45 -3.07 19.75 2.21
CA VAL A 45 -2.51 20.90 2.93
C VAL A 45 -3.58 21.99 3.08
N GLY A 46 -3.84 22.40 4.31
CA GLY A 46 -4.82 23.42 4.66
C GLY A 46 -5.62 23.08 5.90
N THR A 47 -6.57 23.96 6.26
CA THR A 47 -7.39 23.79 7.46
C THR A 47 -8.41 22.66 7.30
N PRO A 48 -8.38 21.63 8.16
CA PRO A 48 -9.36 20.55 8.14
C PRO A 48 -10.79 21.08 8.34
N LYS A 49 -11.77 20.48 7.69
CA LYS A 49 -13.19 20.82 7.79
C LYS A 49 -13.84 20.09 8.95
N LYS A 50 -14.65 20.82 9.74
CA LYS A 50 -15.43 20.21 10.82
C LYS A 50 -16.28 19.06 10.29
N ALA A 51 -16.20 17.90 10.94
CA ALA A 51 -17.03 16.77 10.58
C ALA A 51 -18.50 17.03 10.89
N VAL A 52 -19.39 16.65 9.98
CA VAL A 52 -20.85 16.77 10.13
C VAL A 52 -21.54 15.40 10.11
N GLU A 53 -20.99 14.45 9.37
CA GLU A 53 -21.51 13.07 9.28
C GLU A 53 -20.41 12.10 8.86
N LYS A 54 -20.72 10.79 8.87
CA LYS A 54 -19.88 9.75 8.25
C LYS A 54 -20.66 8.97 7.18
N LYS A 55 -19.95 8.53 6.16
CA LYS A 55 -20.44 7.61 5.11
C LYS A 55 -19.51 6.39 5.06
N GLY A 56 -19.87 5.33 5.78
CA GLY A 56 -19.03 4.17 6.05
C GLY A 56 -18.06 4.38 7.19
N ASP A 57 -17.34 3.34 7.56
CA ASP A 57 -16.30 3.37 8.58
C ASP A 57 -14.92 3.40 7.94
N LEU A 58 -13.96 4.04 8.61
CA LEU A 58 -12.53 3.99 8.28
C LEU A 58 -11.92 2.73 8.91
N PHE A 59 -10.98 2.11 8.20
CA PHE A 59 -10.38 0.85 8.63
C PHE A 59 -8.86 0.85 8.56
N ALA A 60 -8.25 0.06 9.43
CA ALA A 60 -6.94 -0.56 9.22
C ALA A 60 -7.17 -2.03 8.87
N ARG A 61 -6.72 -2.46 7.68
CA ARG A 61 -6.91 -3.81 7.15
C ARG A 61 -5.57 -4.46 6.91
N ALA A 62 -5.35 -5.66 7.39
CA ALA A 62 -4.06 -6.34 7.35
C ALA A 62 -4.17 -7.74 6.77
N ILE A 63 -3.20 -8.11 5.94
CA ILE A 63 -2.89 -9.49 5.59
C ILE A 63 -1.48 -9.83 6.04
N VAL A 64 -1.29 -11.05 6.52
CA VAL A 64 0.02 -11.60 6.83
C VAL A 64 0.23 -12.84 5.98
N LEU A 65 1.38 -12.87 5.33
CA LEU A 65 1.85 -13.96 4.49
C LEU A 65 3.04 -14.63 5.17
N GLU A 66 3.08 -15.96 5.19
CA GLU A 66 4.19 -16.71 5.78
C GLU A 66 4.61 -17.86 4.89
N LYS A 67 5.92 -17.99 4.64
CA LYS A 67 6.53 -19.14 3.98
C LYS A 67 8.02 -19.20 4.24
N GLY A 68 8.57 -20.39 4.49
CA GLY A 68 10.01 -20.63 4.51
C GLY A 68 10.77 -19.79 5.56
N GLY A 69 10.15 -19.46 6.69
CA GLY A 69 10.73 -18.56 7.70
C GLY A 69 10.58 -17.06 7.36
N VAL A 70 10.10 -16.73 6.16
CA VAL A 70 9.77 -15.35 5.78
C VAL A 70 8.33 -15.07 6.19
N ARG A 71 8.13 -13.97 6.92
CA ARG A 71 6.79 -13.46 7.26
C ARG A 71 6.71 -11.99 6.85
N VAL A 72 5.63 -11.63 6.17
CA VAL A 72 5.38 -10.29 5.64
C VAL A 72 3.98 -9.84 6.04
N ALA A 73 3.84 -8.61 6.50
CA ALA A 73 2.54 -7.95 6.68
C ALA A 73 2.34 -6.85 5.64
N ILE A 74 1.16 -6.80 5.05
CA ILE A 74 0.70 -5.70 4.19
C ILE A 74 -0.55 -5.13 4.85
N VAL A 75 -0.51 -3.83 5.14
CA VAL A 75 -1.58 -3.11 5.81
C VAL A 75 -2.00 -1.93 4.96
N ASN A 76 -3.30 -1.77 4.74
CA ASN A 76 -3.84 -0.50 4.29
C ASN A 76 -4.55 0.23 5.43
N VAL A 77 -4.44 1.56 5.42
CA VAL A 77 -5.08 2.47 6.37
C VAL A 77 -5.95 3.44 5.59
N ASP A 78 -7.23 3.53 5.93
CA ASP A 78 -8.13 4.51 5.32
C ASP A 78 -7.81 5.91 5.86
N ASN A 79 -6.85 6.55 5.24
CA ASN A 79 -6.37 7.89 5.55
C ASN A 79 -5.74 8.52 4.30
N LEU A 80 -5.53 9.84 4.33
CA LEU A 80 -4.86 10.58 3.26
C LEU A 80 -3.41 10.11 3.05
N GLY A 81 -2.69 9.86 4.14
CA GLY A 81 -1.33 9.32 4.14
C GLY A 81 -0.97 8.83 5.54
N TRP A 82 -0.09 7.83 5.61
CA TRP A 82 0.42 7.32 6.88
C TRP A 82 1.94 7.49 6.92
N THR A 83 2.38 8.50 7.66
CA THR A 83 3.80 8.89 7.68
C THR A 83 4.69 7.80 8.25
N ALA A 84 5.98 7.80 7.88
CA ALA A 84 6.97 6.84 8.40
C ALA A 84 7.00 6.84 9.93
N ALA A 85 6.89 8.02 10.56
CA ALA A 85 6.88 8.16 12.02
C ALA A 85 5.73 7.39 12.69
N LEU A 86 4.51 7.48 12.16
CA LEU A 86 3.36 6.73 12.64
C LEU A 86 3.49 5.24 12.32
N GLY A 87 3.98 4.92 11.12
CA GLY A 87 4.24 3.55 10.69
C GLY A 87 5.25 2.83 11.59
N ASP A 88 6.35 3.47 11.96
CA ASP A 88 7.37 2.89 12.83
C ASP A 88 6.85 2.67 14.26
N ARG A 89 5.99 3.56 14.75
CA ARG A 89 5.29 3.36 16.02
C ARG A 89 4.37 2.14 15.99
N SER A 90 3.66 1.92 14.89
CA SER A 90 2.83 0.71 14.69
C SER A 90 3.70 -0.54 14.62
N ARG A 91 4.81 -0.52 13.87
CA ARG A 91 5.76 -1.64 13.74
C ARG A 91 6.36 -2.06 15.08
N ALA A 92 6.67 -1.10 15.95
CA ALA A 92 7.19 -1.37 17.29
C ALA A 92 6.25 -2.19 18.19
N LEU A 93 4.95 -2.16 17.92
CA LEU A 93 3.91 -2.91 18.66
C LEU A 93 3.60 -4.28 18.02
N ILE A 94 4.10 -4.56 16.82
CA ILE A 94 3.87 -5.81 16.11
C ILE A 94 4.93 -6.83 16.50
N LYS A 95 4.51 -8.06 16.81
CA LYS A 95 5.40 -9.13 17.25
C LYS A 95 5.52 -10.22 16.20
N GLY A 96 6.72 -10.81 16.07
CA GLY A 96 6.93 -11.98 15.22
C GLY A 96 7.02 -11.70 13.72
N ILE A 97 7.16 -10.44 13.32
CA ILE A 97 7.50 -10.00 11.96
C ILE A 97 8.62 -8.97 12.09
N PRO A 98 9.73 -9.11 11.34
CA PRO A 98 10.76 -8.06 11.30
C PRO A 98 10.14 -6.73 10.82
N PRO A 99 10.46 -5.59 11.44
CA PRO A 99 9.88 -4.29 11.09
C PRO A 99 10.01 -3.93 9.60
N GLU A 100 11.11 -4.37 8.97
CA GLU A 100 11.38 -4.18 7.53
C GLU A 100 10.44 -5.00 6.61
N ASN A 101 9.77 -6.02 7.14
CA ASN A 101 8.80 -6.84 6.42
C ASN A 101 7.34 -6.41 6.66
N ILE A 102 7.12 -5.27 7.32
CA ILE A 102 5.80 -4.73 7.58
C ILE A 102 5.59 -3.49 6.70
N LEU A 103 4.77 -3.64 5.67
CA LEU A 103 4.40 -2.60 4.74
C LEU A 103 3.10 -1.95 5.22
N ILE A 104 3.11 -0.65 5.44
CA ILE A 104 1.91 0.11 5.83
C ILE A 104 1.70 1.19 4.78
N GLY A 105 0.59 1.10 4.05
CA GLY A 105 0.18 2.07 3.05
C GLY A 105 -1.15 2.69 3.38
N SER A 106 -1.45 3.86 2.81
CA SER A 106 -2.74 4.52 2.94
C SER A 106 -3.55 4.38 1.65
N THR A 107 -4.88 4.37 1.80
CA THR A 107 -5.80 4.40 0.65
C THR A 107 -5.77 5.72 -0.08
N HIS A 108 -5.37 6.78 0.60
CA HIS A 108 -5.41 8.17 0.15
C HIS A 108 -6.83 8.76 0.11
N THR A 109 -7.74 8.29 0.98
CA THR A 109 -9.04 8.95 1.08
C THR A 109 -8.88 10.40 1.54
N HIS A 110 -9.50 11.33 0.81
CA HIS A 110 -9.55 12.76 1.16
C HIS A 110 -10.67 13.07 2.15
N SER A 111 -11.14 12.07 2.89
CA SER A 111 -12.28 12.17 3.79
C SER A 111 -12.00 11.51 5.14
N ALA A 112 -10.77 11.68 5.68
CA ALA A 112 -10.32 11.15 6.96
C ALA A 112 -9.67 12.25 7.82
N PRO A 113 -9.44 12.03 9.14
CA PRO A 113 -8.71 12.97 9.97
C PRO A 113 -7.25 13.17 9.54
N ASP A 114 -6.67 14.32 9.88
CA ASP A 114 -5.29 14.65 9.55
C ASP A 114 -4.29 13.69 10.23
N ALA A 115 -3.42 13.07 9.45
CA ALA A 115 -2.31 12.23 9.91
C ALA A 115 -0.92 12.77 9.49
N TYR A 116 -0.86 14.04 9.07
CA TYR A 116 0.39 14.75 8.77
C TYR A 116 0.72 15.81 9.81
N GLY A 117 -0.29 16.33 10.50
CA GLY A 117 -0.13 17.46 11.37
C GLY A 117 -0.01 18.78 10.58
N PHE A 118 -0.79 18.92 9.52
CA PHE A 118 -0.78 20.13 8.70
C PHE A 118 -1.10 21.39 9.54
N PRO A 119 -0.34 22.47 9.35
CA PRO A 119 -0.65 23.74 9.99
C PRO A 119 -1.88 24.39 9.35
N ASP A 120 -2.72 25.02 10.17
CA ASP A 120 -3.75 25.95 9.72
C ASP A 120 -3.12 27.34 9.38
N GLU A 121 -3.97 28.33 9.05
CA GLU A 121 -3.53 29.70 8.73
C GLU A 121 -2.79 30.39 9.89
N SER A 122 -3.00 29.95 11.12
CA SER A 122 -2.30 30.45 12.31
C SER A 122 -0.99 29.71 12.61
N GLY A 123 -0.66 28.68 11.82
CA GLY A 123 0.48 27.78 12.04
C GLY A 123 0.22 26.67 13.06
N LYS A 124 -1.02 26.54 13.56
CA LYS A 124 -1.40 25.49 14.51
C LYS A 124 -1.90 24.25 13.78
N SER A 125 -1.43 23.07 14.19
CA SER A 125 -1.99 21.82 13.71
C SER A 125 -3.29 21.46 14.45
N LEU A 126 -4.25 20.92 13.69
CA LEU A 126 -5.51 20.36 14.20
C LEU A 126 -5.51 18.83 14.25
N ALA A 127 -4.36 18.19 14.02
CA ALA A 127 -4.22 16.73 14.15
C ALA A 127 -4.49 16.30 15.60
N ASP A 128 -5.36 15.31 15.78
CA ASP A 128 -5.64 14.72 17.10
C ASP A 128 -4.65 13.59 17.37
N LEU A 129 -3.65 13.89 18.22
CA LEU A 129 -2.58 12.93 18.53
C LEU A 129 -3.10 11.70 19.29
N ALA A 130 -4.15 11.84 20.12
CA ALA A 130 -4.73 10.69 20.83
C ALA A 130 -5.42 9.72 19.86
N TYR A 131 -6.14 10.27 18.88
CA TYR A 131 -6.70 9.46 17.79
C TYR A 131 -5.61 8.77 16.97
N LEU A 132 -4.53 9.46 16.61
CA LEU A 132 -3.42 8.86 15.88
C LEU A 132 -2.73 7.74 16.69
N ASP A 133 -2.60 7.92 18.00
CA ASP A 133 -2.08 6.91 18.93
C ASP A 133 -3.00 5.67 18.98
N ASP A 134 -4.31 5.85 18.93
CA ASP A 134 -5.28 4.76 18.86
C ASP A 134 -5.17 4.03 17.50
N CYS A 135 -5.08 4.77 16.39
CA CYS A 135 -4.87 4.17 15.07
C CYS A 135 -3.57 3.35 15.01
N VAL A 136 -2.46 3.87 15.58
CA VAL A 136 -1.18 3.14 15.69
C VAL A 136 -1.36 1.78 16.38
N LYS A 137 -2.11 1.75 17.49
CA LYS A 137 -2.42 0.51 18.23
C LYS A 137 -3.31 -0.42 17.41
N LYS A 138 -4.37 0.09 16.81
CA LYS A 138 -5.33 -0.68 15.99
C LYS A 138 -4.68 -1.30 14.75
N ILE A 139 -3.73 -0.61 14.11
CA ILE A 139 -2.90 -1.17 13.05
C ILE A 139 -2.12 -2.38 13.55
N ALA A 140 -1.44 -2.23 14.67
CA ALA A 140 -0.68 -3.33 15.28
C ALA A 140 -1.58 -4.50 15.72
N GLU A 141 -2.75 -4.22 16.27
CA GLU A 141 -3.74 -5.24 16.64
C GLU A 141 -4.25 -6.01 15.41
N ALA A 142 -4.53 -5.32 14.29
CA ALA A 142 -4.93 -5.98 13.05
C ALA A 142 -3.86 -6.97 12.58
N VAL A 143 -2.59 -6.56 12.55
CA VAL A 143 -1.49 -7.45 12.16
C VAL A 143 -1.31 -8.60 13.14
N ASN A 144 -1.29 -8.33 14.46
CA ASN A 144 -1.13 -9.35 15.48
C ASN A 144 -2.29 -10.37 15.48
N GLU A 145 -3.51 -9.95 15.14
CA GLU A 145 -4.63 -10.86 14.94
C GLU A 145 -4.52 -11.67 13.65
N ALA A 146 -4.09 -11.05 12.54
CA ALA A 146 -3.84 -11.74 11.28
C ALA A 146 -2.78 -12.84 11.45
N ILE A 147 -1.73 -12.61 12.26
CA ILE A 147 -0.75 -13.64 12.62
C ILE A 147 -1.41 -14.85 13.31
N LYS A 148 -2.35 -14.61 14.22
CA LYS A 148 -3.06 -15.69 14.94
C LYS A 148 -4.00 -16.48 14.03
N LYS A 149 -4.41 -15.89 12.89
CA LYS A 149 -5.32 -16.49 11.90
C LYS A 149 -4.57 -17.14 10.72
N LEU A 150 -3.24 -17.25 10.77
CA LEU A 150 -2.47 -17.89 9.73
C LEU A 150 -2.94 -19.34 9.51
N GLU A 151 -3.43 -19.62 8.31
CA GLU A 151 -3.84 -20.95 7.85
C GLU A 151 -3.21 -21.31 6.51
N PRO A 152 -3.06 -22.60 6.19
CA PRO A 152 -2.58 -23.05 4.90
C PRO A 152 -3.39 -22.46 3.74
N ALA A 153 -2.71 -21.89 2.75
CA ALA A 153 -3.35 -21.19 1.66
C ALA A 153 -2.73 -21.49 0.29
N THR A 154 -3.52 -21.29 -0.73
CA THR A 154 -3.10 -21.16 -2.13
C THR A 154 -3.25 -19.71 -2.57
N LEU A 155 -2.66 -19.37 -3.70
CA LEU A 155 -2.60 -18.00 -4.18
C LEU A 155 -3.04 -17.89 -5.64
N LYS A 156 -3.82 -16.88 -5.94
CA LYS A 156 -4.04 -16.34 -7.28
C LYS A 156 -3.44 -14.95 -7.37
N THR A 157 -2.71 -14.65 -8.44
CA THR A 157 -2.22 -13.31 -8.75
C THR A 157 -2.51 -12.98 -10.21
N ALA A 158 -2.96 -11.76 -10.47
CA ALA A 158 -3.26 -11.30 -11.80
C ALA A 158 -3.06 -9.79 -11.92
N VAL A 159 -2.77 -9.34 -13.14
CA VAL A 159 -2.83 -7.93 -13.55
C VAL A 159 -3.62 -7.86 -14.85
N GLY A 160 -4.54 -6.95 -14.94
CA GLY A 160 -5.35 -6.72 -16.12
C GLY A 160 -5.88 -5.30 -16.16
N GLU A 161 -6.37 -4.89 -17.30
CA GLU A 161 -7.00 -3.58 -17.46
C GLU A 161 -8.38 -3.59 -16.81
N ALA A 162 -8.62 -2.68 -15.85
CA ALA A 162 -9.94 -2.41 -15.30
C ALA A 162 -10.72 -1.53 -16.28
N LYS A 163 -11.90 -2.00 -16.67
CA LYS A 163 -12.73 -1.36 -17.70
C LYS A 163 -13.82 -0.49 -17.09
N GLY A 164 -14.23 0.51 -17.86
CA GLY A 164 -15.33 1.38 -17.50
C GLY A 164 -14.87 2.72 -16.94
N LYS A 165 -15.82 3.49 -16.45
CA LYS A 165 -15.62 4.85 -15.97
C LYS A 165 -15.19 4.83 -14.50
N ILE A 166 -13.88 4.55 -14.26
CA ILE A 166 -13.28 4.39 -12.92
C ILE A 166 -12.38 5.58 -12.58
N ALA A 167 -11.37 5.84 -13.40
CA ALA A 167 -10.38 6.88 -13.18
C ALA A 167 -10.06 7.65 -14.47
N TYR A 168 -9.53 8.85 -14.30
CA TYR A 168 -8.93 9.65 -15.35
C TYR A 168 -7.85 10.54 -14.75
N ASN A 169 -7.01 11.15 -15.56
CA ASN A 169 -6.07 12.15 -15.07
C ASN A 169 -6.63 13.55 -15.32
N TYR A 170 -6.81 14.34 -14.26
CA TYR A 170 -7.37 15.69 -14.32
C TYR A 170 -6.53 16.66 -15.18
N TYR A 171 -5.22 16.47 -15.23
CA TYR A 171 -4.32 17.32 -16.01
C TYR A 171 -4.11 16.85 -17.45
N ALA A 172 -4.14 15.53 -17.67
CA ALA A 172 -3.91 14.90 -18.96
C ALA A 172 -4.74 13.62 -19.06
N GLU A 173 -5.98 13.72 -19.50
CA GLU A 173 -7.07 12.75 -19.36
C GLU A 173 -6.68 11.28 -19.54
N GLN A 174 -5.81 10.98 -20.52
CA GLN A 174 -5.39 9.62 -20.85
C GLN A 174 -4.11 9.17 -20.13
N LEU A 175 -3.48 10.06 -19.33
CA LEU A 175 -2.22 9.76 -18.65
C LEU A 175 -2.50 9.17 -17.26
N TYR A 176 -2.97 7.91 -17.20
CA TYR A 176 -3.11 7.11 -15.99
C TYR A 176 -2.93 5.63 -16.30
N ASP A 177 -2.64 4.83 -15.30
CA ASP A 177 -2.45 3.39 -15.48
C ASP A 177 -3.77 2.63 -15.23
N PRO A 178 -4.46 2.13 -16.27
CA PRO A 178 -5.72 1.41 -16.12
C PRO A 178 -5.55 -0.01 -15.59
N ARG A 179 -4.29 -0.48 -15.39
CA ARG A 179 -4.03 -1.84 -14.91
C ARG A 179 -4.34 -1.96 -13.44
N CYS A 180 -5.23 -2.90 -13.13
CA CYS A 180 -5.57 -3.35 -11.79
C CYS A 180 -4.83 -4.64 -11.49
N GLY A 181 -4.04 -4.63 -10.40
CA GLY A 181 -3.38 -5.82 -9.87
C GLY A 181 -4.22 -6.43 -8.76
N VAL A 182 -4.32 -7.76 -8.73
CA VAL A 182 -5.07 -8.49 -7.71
C VAL A 182 -4.25 -9.64 -7.16
N ILE A 183 -4.22 -9.75 -5.83
CA ILE A 183 -3.65 -10.87 -5.08
C ILE A 183 -4.77 -11.45 -4.23
N GLN A 184 -5.13 -12.72 -4.47
CA GLN A 184 -6.18 -13.40 -3.72
C GLN A 184 -5.64 -14.68 -3.07
N ALA A 185 -5.76 -14.75 -1.75
CA ALA A 185 -5.41 -15.92 -0.96
C ALA A 185 -6.66 -16.76 -0.65
N ILE A 186 -6.55 -18.08 -0.85
CA ILE A 186 -7.64 -19.03 -0.69
C ILE A 186 -7.19 -20.12 0.29
N GLY A 187 -7.98 -20.38 1.31
CA GLY A 187 -7.73 -21.42 2.30
C GLY A 187 -7.66 -22.80 1.64
N LYS A 188 -6.53 -23.48 1.81
CA LYS A 188 -6.26 -24.76 1.17
C LYS A 188 -7.20 -25.87 1.62
N ASN A 189 -7.63 -25.82 2.89
CA ASN A 189 -8.44 -26.88 3.48
C ASN A 189 -9.95 -26.69 3.27
N ASN A 190 -10.40 -25.44 3.05
CA ASN A 190 -11.83 -25.12 3.02
C ASN A 190 -12.28 -24.43 1.72
N GLY A 191 -11.33 -24.05 0.84
CA GLY A 191 -11.61 -23.38 -0.42
C GLY A 191 -12.16 -21.94 -0.28
N LYS A 192 -12.23 -21.41 0.95
CA LYS A 192 -12.74 -20.06 1.20
C LYS A 192 -11.66 -19.01 0.94
N VAL A 193 -12.08 -17.86 0.42
CA VAL A 193 -11.17 -16.71 0.29
C VAL A 193 -10.81 -16.20 1.68
N ILE A 194 -9.52 -16.06 1.95
CA ILE A 194 -8.98 -15.46 3.19
C ILE A 194 -8.88 -13.95 3.01
N ALA A 195 -8.30 -13.53 1.89
CA ALA A 195 -8.12 -12.11 1.57
C ALA A 195 -8.04 -11.87 0.06
N THR A 196 -8.48 -10.68 -0.36
CA THR A 196 -8.31 -10.15 -1.72
C THR A 196 -7.73 -8.75 -1.64
N LEU A 197 -6.48 -8.58 -2.13
CA LEU A 197 -5.82 -7.29 -2.24
C LEU A 197 -5.98 -6.77 -3.66
N VAL A 198 -6.45 -5.54 -3.79
CA VAL A 198 -6.58 -4.80 -5.04
C VAL A 198 -5.55 -3.67 -5.06
N ASN A 199 -4.77 -3.56 -6.15
CA ASN A 199 -3.84 -2.47 -6.39
C ASN A 199 -4.25 -1.69 -7.64
N TYR A 200 -4.57 -0.42 -7.46
CA TYR A 200 -5.00 0.46 -8.54
C TYR A 200 -4.57 1.90 -8.27
N ALA A 201 -4.20 2.64 -9.32
CA ALA A 201 -3.78 4.03 -9.19
C ALA A 201 -5.00 4.96 -9.30
N ILE A 202 -5.43 5.57 -8.19
CA ILE A 202 -6.58 6.47 -8.14
C ILE A 202 -6.56 7.31 -6.84
N HIS A 203 -7.05 8.56 -6.91
CA HIS A 203 -7.39 9.33 -5.70
C HIS A 203 -8.81 8.98 -5.25
N PRO A 204 -9.00 8.42 -4.05
CA PRO A 204 -10.33 8.30 -3.42
C PRO A 204 -10.78 9.65 -2.85
N GLU A 205 -11.29 10.49 -3.73
CA GLU A 205 -11.69 11.87 -3.41
C GLU A 205 -13.04 12.28 -4.02
N VAL A 206 -13.89 11.30 -4.32
CA VAL A 206 -15.24 11.55 -4.89
C VAL A 206 -16.03 12.49 -3.99
N ILE A 207 -16.06 12.24 -2.67
CA ILE A 207 -16.68 13.12 -1.69
C ILE A 207 -15.77 14.33 -1.40
N GLY A 208 -14.46 14.08 -1.20
CA GLY A 208 -13.48 15.07 -0.80
C GLY A 208 -13.72 15.63 0.60
N SER A 209 -12.77 16.44 1.10
CA SER A 209 -12.81 17.00 2.47
C SER A 209 -13.77 18.18 2.63
N GLY A 210 -14.12 18.87 1.55
CA GLY A 210 -14.82 20.16 1.59
C GLY A 210 -16.21 20.13 2.24
N ARG A 211 -16.83 18.96 2.35
CA ARG A 211 -18.17 18.75 2.93
C ARG A 211 -18.14 18.34 4.40
N GLY A 212 -16.98 18.03 4.98
CA GLY A 212 -16.89 17.55 6.36
C GLY A 212 -17.50 16.17 6.57
N ILE A 213 -17.49 15.32 5.54
CA ILE A 213 -18.00 13.94 5.60
C ILE A 213 -16.82 12.99 5.81
N LEU A 214 -16.80 12.25 6.91
CA LEU A 214 -15.85 11.17 7.15
C LEU A 214 -16.20 9.95 6.29
N SER A 215 -15.25 9.40 5.55
CA SER A 215 -15.51 8.26 4.67
C SER A 215 -14.22 7.60 4.16
N PRO A 216 -14.22 6.27 3.94
CA PRO A 216 -13.18 5.61 3.16
C PRO A 216 -13.30 5.89 1.65
N ASP A 217 -14.24 6.77 1.26
CA ASP A 217 -14.60 7.09 -0.13
C ASP A 217 -14.91 5.81 -0.93
N LEU A 218 -14.52 5.73 -2.21
CA LEU A 218 -14.76 4.55 -3.07
C LEU A 218 -14.17 3.24 -2.51
N CYS A 219 -13.20 3.30 -1.61
CA CYS A 219 -12.60 2.10 -1.01
C CYS A 219 -13.60 1.33 -0.11
N GLY A 220 -14.51 2.03 0.59
CA GLY A 220 -15.53 1.37 1.41
C GLY A 220 -16.47 0.47 0.60
N PRO A 221 -17.14 0.98 -0.44
CA PRO A 221 -17.92 0.18 -1.38
C PRO A 221 -17.12 -0.95 -2.05
N LEU A 222 -15.85 -0.72 -2.41
CA LEU A 222 -14.97 -1.74 -2.96
C LEU A 222 -14.80 -2.91 -1.98
N TYR A 223 -14.49 -2.65 -0.70
CA TYR A 223 -14.37 -3.69 0.31
C TYR A 223 -15.67 -4.48 0.45
N SER A 224 -16.78 -3.77 0.66
CA SER A 224 -18.10 -4.38 0.85
C SER A 224 -18.52 -5.25 -0.33
N ARG A 225 -18.22 -4.80 -1.56
CA ARG A 225 -18.56 -5.53 -2.78
C ARG A 225 -17.78 -6.82 -2.92
N ILE A 226 -16.44 -6.78 -2.71
CA ILE A 226 -15.59 -7.97 -2.77
C ILE A 226 -16.00 -8.96 -1.68
N GLU A 227 -16.09 -8.50 -0.42
CA GLU A 227 -16.41 -9.34 0.73
C GLU A 227 -17.79 -9.99 0.62
N SER A 228 -18.78 -9.29 0.06
CA SER A 228 -20.11 -9.87 -0.18
C SER A 228 -20.12 -10.93 -1.28
N LYS A 229 -19.26 -10.81 -2.31
CA LYS A 229 -19.23 -11.74 -3.44
C LYS A 229 -18.40 -12.99 -3.20
N VAL A 230 -17.23 -12.83 -2.57
CA VAL A 230 -16.25 -13.92 -2.46
C VAL A 230 -15.85 -14.22 -1.01
N GLY A 231 -16.26 -13.41 -0.05
CA GLY A 231 -15.85 -13.53 1.35
C GLY A 231 -14.43 -13.03 1.60
N GLY A 232 -13.91 -13.36 2.79
CA GLY A 232 -12.57 -12.96 3.24
C GLY A 232 -12.47 -11.48 3.57
N VAL A 233 -11.25 -10.96 3.61
CA VAL A 233 -10.94 -9.55 3.88
C VAL A 233 -10.46 -8.89 2.60
N ALA A 234 -11.11 -7.81 2.17
CA ALA A 234 -10.66 -7.00 1.04
C ALA A 234 -9.67 -5.92 1.51
N LEU A 235 -8.62 -5.66 0.73
CA LEU A 235 -7.66 -4.57 0.93
C LEU A 235 -7.51 -3.77 -0.36
N PHE A 236 -7.20 -2.48 -0.21
CA PHE A 236 -6.85 -1.63 -1.33
C PHE A 236 -5.47 -1.01 -1.10
N MET A 237 -4.56 -1.18 -2.04
CA MET A 237 -3.26 -0.50 -2.05
C MET A 237 -3.21 0.42 -3.26
N ASN A 238 -2.96 1.69 -3.01
CA ASN A 238 -2.88 2.67 -4.09
C ASN A 238 -1.69 2.40 -5.02
N GLY A 239 -1.70 2.99 -6.20
CA GLY A 239 -0.64 2.88 -7.19
C GLY A 239 0.17 4.17 -7.34
N ALA A 240 0.68 4.42 -8.55
CA ALA A 240 1.30 5.69 -8.93
C ALA A 240 0.21 6.67 -9.40
N GLN A 241 -0.49 7.27 -8.44
CA GLN A 241 -1.66 8.14 -8.67
C GLN A 241 -1.32 9.63 -8.68
N GLY A 242 -0.07 10.00 -8.38
CA GLY A 242 0.37 11.39 -8.39
C GLY A 242 0.05 12.12 -9.70
N GLY A 243 0.11 13.45 -9.70
CA GLY A 243 -0.26 14.21 -10.88
C GLY A 243 -1.76 14.15 -11.19
N MET A 244 -2.59 13.95 -10.18
CA MET A 244 -4.06 14.05 -10.16
C MET A 244 -4.76 12.95 -10.98
N VAL A 245 -4.35 11.69 -10.81
CA VAL A 245 -5.16 10.56 -11.27
C VAL A 245 -6.32 10.38 -10.30
N THR A 246 -7.48 10.88 -10.67
CA THR A 246 -8.67 10.96 -9.82
C THR A 246 -9.79 10.00 -10.25
N ALA A 247 -10.80 9.86 -9.40
CA ALA A 247 -11.99 9.08 -9.70
C ALA A 247 -12.82 9.74 -10.82
N ASP A 248 -13.24 8.96 -11.81
CA ASP A 248 -14.09 9.48 -12.89
C ASP A 248 -15.56 9.54 -12.46
N ASN A 249 -15.87 10.59 -11.69
CA ASN A 249 -17.22 10.93 -11.22
C ASN A 249 -17.88 12.02 -12.08
N ARG A 250 -17.36 12.30 -13.30
CA ARG A 250 -17.92 13.30 -14.22
C ARG A 250 -19.29 12.86 -14.72
N VAL A 251 -20.26 13.77 -14.69
CA VAL A 251 -21.60 13.60 -15.28
C VAL A 251 -21.63 14.07 -16.73
N ALA A 252 -22.79 13.96 -17.40
CA ALA A 252 -22.92 14.18 -18.83
C ALA A 252 -22.48 15.57 -19.31
N ASP A 253 -22.52 16.61 -18.47
CA ASP A 253 -22.07 17.98 -18.80
C ASP A 253 -20.58 18.21 -18.43
N GLY A 254 -19.85 17.15 -18.08
CA GLY A 254 -18.43 17.23 -17.68
C GLY A 254 -18.19 17.72 -16.25
N LYS A 255 -19.24 18.05 -15.48
CA LYS A 255 -19.10 18.40 -14.06
C LYS A 255 -18.86 17.17 -13.21
N GLU A 256 -18.18 17.33 -12.11
CA GLU A 256 -17.97 16.28 -11.13
C GLU A 256 -19.16 16.11 -10.19
N SER A 257 -19.56 14.86 -9.96
CA SER A 257 -20.59 14.48 -8.99
C SER A 257 -19.95 13.93 -7.73
N GLY A 258 -19.78 14.79 -6.72
CA GLY A 258 -19.18 14.39 -5.44
C GLY A 258 -20.20 13.75 -4.50
N THR A 259 -20.95 12.72 -4.92
CA THR A 259 -21.99 12.06 -4.11
C THR A 259 -21.55 10.69 -3.59
N TRP A 260 -22.21 10.24 -2.52
CA TRP A 260 -21.96 8.89 -2.00
C TRP A 260 -22.36 7.79 -3.01
N GLU A 261 -23.38 8.05 -3.80
CA GLU A 261 -23.82 7.15 -4.87
C GLU A 261 -22.73 6.95 -5.93
N GLU A 262 -21.96 8.00 -6.26
CA GLU A 262 -20.81 7.90 -7.15
C GLU A 262 -19.65 7.12 -6.50
N CYS A 263 -19.39 7.29 -5.21
CA CYS A 263 -18.46 6.43 -4.47
C CYS A 263 -18.86 4.95 -4.58
N ILE A 264 -20.16 4.65 -4.37
CA ILE A 264 -20.70 3.29 -4.49
C ILE A 264 -20.53 2.77 -5.91
N ARG A 265 -20.85 3.57 -6.93
CA ARG A 265 -20.73 3.18 -8.35
C ARG A 265 -19.27 2.83 -8.69
N ILE A 266 -18.35 3.73 -8.39
CA ILE A 266 -16.93 3.57 -8.77
C ILE A 266 -16.30 2.43 -7.97
N GLY A 267 -16.51 2.38 -6.65
CA GLY A 267 -15.98 1.31 -5.79
C GLY A 267 -16.50 -0.06 -6.20
N ASN A 268 -17.79 -0.19 -6.50
CA ASN A 268 -18.39 -1.44 -6.99
C ASN A 268 -17.83 -1.84 -8.36
N LEU A 269 -17.67 -0.88 -9.28
CA LEU A 269 -17.14 -1.14 -10.61
C LEU A 269 -15.68 -1.64 -10.53
N LEU A 270 -14.83 -0.98 -9.74
CA LEU A 270 -13.44 -1.41 -9.54
C LEU A 270 -13.38 -2.79 -8.87
N ALA A 271 -14.26 -3.07 -7.90
CA ALA A 271 -14.36 -4.38 -7.26
C ALA A 271 -14.75 -5.49 -8.26
N ASP A 272 -15.74 -5.24 -9.11
CA ASP A 272 -16.20 -6.19 -10.11
C ASP A 272 -15.11 -6.47 -11.16
N GLU A 273 -14.38 -5.44 -11.58
CA GLU A 273 -13.25 -5.58 -12.49
C GLU A 273 -12.07 -6.34 -11.86
N ALA A 274 -11.75 -6.05 -10.60
CA ALA A 274 -10.73 -6.80 -9.86
C ALA A 274 -11.08 -8.29 -9.77
N LEU A 275 -12.33 -8.62 -9.43
CA LEU A 275 -12.81 -10.01 -9.37
C LEU A 275 -12.78 -10.68 -10.75
N ARG A 276 -13.20 -9.99 -11.82
CA ARG A 276 -13.11 -10.46 -13.21
C ARG A 276 -11.66 -10.78 -13.61
N ILE A 277 -10.72 -9.91 -13.22
CA ILE A 277 -9.29 -10.07 -13.54
C ILE A 277 -8.71 -11.32 -12.85
N VAL A 278 -9.01 -11.53 -11.57
CA VAL A 278 -8.44 -12.64 -10.81
C VAL A 278 -9.18 -13.97 -11.01
N GLU A 279 -10.41 -13.94 -11.53
CA GLU A 279 -11.21 -15.15 -11.75
C GLU A 279 -10.47 -16.18 -12.60
N LYS A 280 -9.86 -15.75 -13.71
CA LYS A 280 -9.13 -16.59 -14.67
C LYS A 280 -7.68 -16.88 -14.29
N ALA A 281 -7.20 -16.34 -13.15
CA ALA A 281 -5.84 -16.58 -12.71
C ALA A 281 -5.65 -18.03 -12.27
N GLU A 282 -4.50 -18.59 -12.62
CA GLU A 282 -4.09 -19.93 -12.15
C GLU A 282 -3.87 -19.94 -10.64
N VAL A 283 -4.29 -21.03 -10.01
CA VAL A 283 -4.02 -21.26 -8.59
C VAL A 283 -2.57 -21.75 -8.42
N THR A 284 -1.80 -21.02 -7.62
CA THR A 284 -0.44 -21.42 -7.23
C THR A 284 -0.50 -22.07 -5.84
N ASN A 285 -0.19 -23.38 -5.77
CA ASN A 285 -0.25 -24.16 -4.52
C ASN A 285 0.95 -23.93 -3.62
N ASP A 286 2.09 -23.58 -4.19
CA ASP A 286 3.35 -23.33 -3.50
C ASP A 286 4.00 -22.02 -3.98
N PRO A 287 3.39 -20.86 -3.69
CA PRO A 287 3.87 -19.58 -4.18
C PRO A 287 5.20 -19.19 -3.56
N LEU A 288 6.07 -18.54 -4.32
CA LEU A 288 7.26 -17.86 -3.80
C LEU A 288 6.83 -16.76 -2.85
N LEU A 289 7.57 -16.59 -1.74
CA LEU A 289 7.48 -15.44 -0.86
C LEU A 289 8.88 -14.94 -0.54
N SER A 290 9.17 -13.69 -0.89
CA SER A 290 10.39 -13.01 -0.47
C SER A 290 10.10 -11.53 -0.23
N CYS A 291 10.83 -10.94 0.72
CA CYS A 291 10.78 -9.52 1.02
C CYS A 291 12.20 -9.02 1.18
N SER A 292 12.50 -7.92 0.52
CA SER A 292 13.73 -7.17 0.68
C SER A 292 13.39 -5.73 0.99
N SER A 293 14.23 -5.06 1.77
CA SER A 293 14.05 -3.64 2.11
C SER A 293 15.32 -2.86 1.89
N ARG A 294 15.18 -1.57 1.64
CA ARG A 294 16.28 -0.61 1.47
C ARG A 294 15.82 0.77 1.88
N ASP A 295 16.69 1.52 2.54
CA ASP A 295 16.43 2.92 2.82
C ASP A 295 16.73 3.76 1.58
N ILE A 296 15.92 4.79 1.36
CA ILE A 296 16.10 5.82 0.34
C ILE A 296 16.08 7.20 0.99
N ARG A 297 16.84 8.14 0.44
CA ARG A 297 17.04 9.47 1.00
C ARG A 297 16.67 10.55 0.00
N PHE A 298 15.85 11.50 0.44
CA PHE A 298 15.41 12.64 -0.36
C PHE A 298 15.79 13.95 0.33
N PRO A 299 16.60 14.81 -0.30
CA PRO A 299 16.79 16.18 0.17
C PRO A 299 15.45 16.93 0.22
N ILE A 300 15.31 17.84 1.17
CA ILE A 300 14.12 18.72 1.28
C ILE A 300 14.50 20.10 0.77
N ASP A 301 14.24 20.34 -0.52
CA ASP A 301 14.50 21.64 -1.15
C ASP A 301 13.29 22.59 -1.04
N SER A 302 12.06 22.02 -0.94
CA SER A 302 10.84 22.80 -0.74
C SER A 302 10.78 23.41 0.67
N GLU A 303 10.73 24.75 0.76
CA GLU A 303 10.59 25.47 2.04
C GLU A 303 9.26 25.11 2.74
N MET A 304 8.17 24.98 1.98
CA MET A 304 6.87 24.60 2.51
C MET A 304 6.90 23.20 3.11
N MET A 305 7.44 22.23 2.39
CA MET A 305 7.54 20.85 2.89
C MET A 305 8.48 20.76 4.09
N ARG A 306 9.58 21.51 4.07
CA ARG A 306 10.47 21.63 5.23
C ARG A 306 9.72 22.15 6.45
N TYR A 307 8.96 23.24 6.28
CA TYR A 307 8.16 23.81 7.37
C TYR A 307 7.16 22.79 7.91
N ILE A 308 6.38 22.12 7.05
CA ILE A 308 5.38 21.11 7.46
C ILE A 308 6.06 19.96 8.22
N LEU A 309 7.10 19.38 7.65
CA LEU A 309 7.73 18.18 8.21
C LEU A 309 8.48 18.46 9.52
N THR A 310 9.08 19.65 9.67
CA THR A 310 9.85 20.00 10.89
C THR A 310 8.96 20.53 12.02
N ASN A 311 7.78 21.11 11.71
CA ASN A 311 6.87 21.66 12.71
C ASN A 311 5.66 20.76 13.00
N SER A 312 5.53 19.63 12.35
CA SER A 312 4.46 18.69 12.62
C SER A 312 4.52 18.17 14.07
N PRO A 313 3.38 18.19 14.82
CA PRO A 313 3.31 17.66 16.18
C PRO A 313 3.53 16.13 16.23
N ILE A 314 3.46 15.45 15.09
CA ILE A 314 3.69 14.00 14.98
C ILE A 314 5.17 13.64 15.20
N LYS A 315 6.08 14.60 15.14
CA LYS A 315 7.53 14.42 15.26
C LYS A 315 8.06 13.45 14.18
N MET A 316 8.23 13.96 12.97
CA MET A 316 8.67 13.20 11.81
C MET A 316 10.09 12.66 12.00
N THR A 317 10.21 11.45 12.57
CA THR A 317 11.49 10.80 12.88
C THR A 317 12.31 10.46 11.64
N SER A 318 11.66 10.37 10.47
CA SER A 318 12.30 10.18 9.16
C SER A 318 13.04 11.42 8.64
N VAL A 319 12.85 12.60 9.28
CA VAL A 319 13.45 13.88 8.86
C VAL A 319 14.64 14.23 9.73
N LYS A 320 15.83 14.34 9.10
CA LYS A 320 17.05 14.78 9.76
C LYS A 320 17.95 15.54 8.77
N ASP A 321 18.52 16.65 9.21
CA ASP A 321 19.47 17.45 8.44
C ASP A 321 18.94 17.84 7.05
N ASN A 322 17.67 18.25 6.95
CA ASN A 322 16.96 18.54 5.70
C ASN A 322 16.89 17.37 4.70
N VAL A 323 16.89 16.15 5.20
CA VAL A 323 16.74 14.93 4.41
C VAL A 323 15.64 14.08 5.00
N VAL A 324 14.71 13.60 4.15
CA VAL A 324 13.79 12.52 4.49
C VAL A 324 14.51 11.20 4.20
N THR A 325 14.61 10.33 5.21
CA THR A 325 15.04 8.94 5.03
C THR A 325 13.86 8.03 5.26
N THR A 326 13.51 7.23 4.26
CA THR A 326 12.36 6.34 4.32
C THR A 326 12.70 4.98 3.72
N ARG A 327 11.77 4.01 3.84
CA ARG A 327 12.00 2.62 3.43
C ARG A 327 11.30 2.29 2.15
N LEU A 328 12.02 1.61 1.25
CA LEU A 328 11.46 0.88 0.12
C LEU A 328 11.40 -0.61 0.43
N ASN A 329 10.37 -1.28 -0.11
CA ASN A 329 10.28 -2.72 -0.12
C ASN A 329 10.14 -3.26 -1.54
N TYR A 330 10.79 -4.38 -1.78
CA TYR A 330 10.62 -5.20 -2.97
C TYR A 330 10.17 -6.60 -2.53
N LEU A 331 8.97 -7.01 -2.96
CA LEU A 331 8.39 -8.30 -2.62
C LEU A 331 8.19 -9.15 -3.86
N GLU A 332 8.32 -10.47 -3.68
CA GLU A 332 7.79 -11.45 -4.62
C GLU A 332 6.75 -12.31 -3.91
N ILE A 333 5.56 -12.34 -4.48
CA ILE A 333 4.40 -13.07 -3.95
C ILE A 333 3.84 -13.89 -5.10
N GLY A 334 4.22 -15.19 -5.18
CA GLY A 334 3.92 -16.01 -6.35
C GLY A 334 4.56 -15.45 -7.61
N LYS A 335 3.76 -15.09 -8.62
CA LYS A 335 4.21 -14.45 -9.86
C LYS A 335 4.29 -12.92 -9.74
N ALA A 336 3.64 -12.34 -8.73
CA ALA A 336 3.60 -10.90 -8.54
C ALA A 336 4.94 -10.37 -8.01
N LYS A 337 5.39 -9.27 -8.60
CA LYS A 337 6.48 -8.45 -8.06
C LYS A 337 5.92 -7.11 -7.60
N VAL A 338 6.21 -6.74 -6.38
CA VAL A 338 5.70 -5.54 -5.73
C VAL A 338 6.86 -4.63 -5.38
N LEU A 339 6.72 -3.35 -5.68
CA LEU A 339 7.64 -2.29 -5.25
C LEU A 339 6.85 -1.18 -4.55
N THR A 340 7.36 -0.67 -3.43
CA THR A 340 6.70 0.43 -2.71
C THR A 340 7.18 1.80 -3.20
N ILE A 341 6.28 2.78 -3.08
CA ILE A 341 6.53 4.20 -3.36
C ILE A 341 6.15 4.99 -2.10
N PRO A 342 7.07 5.74 -1.49
CA PRO A 342 6.81 6.44 -0.20
C PRO A 342 6.12 7.79 -0.36
N GLY A 343 5.35 7.96 -1.41
CA GLY A 343 4.62 9.19 -1.76
C GLY A 343 3.74 8.98 -2.97
N GLU A 344 3.42 10.07 -3.65
CA GLU A 344 2.53 10.14 -4.80
C GLU A 344 3.32 10.28 -6.10
N ALA A 345 3.82 9.17 -6.66
CA ALA A 345 4.54 9.20 -7.91
C ALA A 345 3.60 9.50 -9.10
N LEU A 346 4.06 10.36 -10.01
CA LEU A 346 3.35 10.62 -11.26
C LEU A 346 3.28 9.36 -12.13
N PRO A 347 2.23 9.22 -13.00
CA PRO A 347 2.00 8.03 -13.81
C PRO A 347 3.19 7.62 -14.67
N ASN A 348 3.91 8.60 -15.26
CA ASN A 348 5.10 8.34 -16.08
C ASN A 348 6.18 7.57 -15.32
N ILE A 349 6.39 7.88 -14.04
CA ILE A 349 7.30 7.14 -13.16
C ILE A 349 6.79 5.72 -12.98
N GLY A 350 5.48 5.56 -12.70
CA GLY A 350 4.83 4.26 -12.54
C GLY A 350 4.99 3.37 -13.77
N PHE A 351 4.72 3.90 -14.98
CA PHE A 351 4.90 3.17 -16.22
C PHE A 351 6.36 2.75 -16.44
N TYR A 352 7.29 3.67 -16.20
CA TYR A 352 8.71 3.40 -16.41
C TYR A 352 9.23 2.33 -15.47
N VAL A 353 8.89 2.41 -14.19
CA VAL A 353 9.29 1.42 -13.18
C VAL A 353 8.68 0.05 -13.49
N LYS A 354 7.35 -0.04 -13.72
CA LYS A 354 6.68 -1.31 -14.05
C LYS A 354 7.30 -2.00 -15.27
N ARG A 355 7.65 -1.24 -16.32
CA ARG A 355 8.31 -1.76 -17.53
C ARG A 355 9.66 -2.41 -17.23
N ASN A 356 10.39 -1.94 -16.20
CA ASN A 356 11.70 -2.43 -15.81
C ASN A 356 11.65 -3.55 -14.75
N MET A 357 10.47 -3.92 -14.23
CA MET A 357 10.34 -4.98 -13.22
C MET A 357 10.47 -6.40 -13.79
N ASN A 358 10.58 -6.57 -15.12
CA ASN A 358 10.71 -7.87 -15.76
C ASN A 358 9.65 -8.89 -15.30
N THR A 359 8.38 -8.50 -15.37
CA THR A 359 7.21 -9.32 -15.07
C THR A 359 5.98 -8.73 -15.73
N ASP A 360 5.02 -9.56 -16.11
CA ASP A 360 3.68 -9.18 -16.52
C ASP A 360 2.77 -8.87 -15.32
N GLN A 361 3.23 -9.22 -14.11
CA GLN A 361 2.52 -8.98 -12.85
C GLN A 361 3.27 -8.00 -11.95
N ALA A 362 3.45 -6.77 -12.46
CA ALA A 362 4.08 -5.67 -11.74
C ALA A 362 3.06 -4.88 -10.91
N PHE A 363 3.32 -4.78 -9.62
CA PHE A 363 2.53 -4.01 -8.65
C PHE A 363 3.37 -2.85 -8.13
N LEU A 364 2.75 -1.69 -7.98
CA LEU A 364 3.34 -0.55 -7.26
C LEU A 364 2.42 -0.19 -6.11
N PHE A 365 2.94 -0.20 -4.88
CA PHE A 365 2.21 0.24 -3.70
C PHE A 365 2.62 1.66 -3.37
N GLY A 366 1.82 2.63 -3.84
CA GLY A 366 1.97 4.06 -3.55
C GLY A 366 1.65 4.37 -2.09
N LEU A 367 2.10 5.51 -1.60
CA LEU A 367 1.86 6.00 -0.24
C LEU A 367 2.13 4.91 0.81
N THR A 368 3.17 4.11 0.57
CA THR A 368 3.50 2.95 1.41
C THR A 368 4.86 3.13 2.07
N ASN A 369 4.89 2.94 3.38
CA ASN A 369 5.97 3.16 4.35
C ASN A 369 6.24 4.63 4.67
N ASP A 370 5.81 5.54 3.85
CA ASP A 370 5.76 6.98 4.07
C ASP A 370 4.77 7.63 3.10
N ALA A 371 4.50 8.93 3.29
CA ALA A 371 3.56 9.68 2.48
C ALA A 371 3.97 11.16 2.41
N PHE A 372 5.20 11.45 2.00
CA PHE A 372 5.79 12.80 2.07
C PHE A 372 5.37 13.75 0.94
N GLY A 373 4.37 13.41 0.12
CA GLY A 373 3.87 14.22 -0.99
C GLY A 373 4.28 13.70 -2.37
N TYR A 374 4.29 14.59 -3.37
CA TYR A 374 4.47 14.21 -4.76
C TYR A 374 5.92 13.84 -5.11
N ILE A 375 6.03 12.79 -5.94
CA ILE A 375 7.27 12.33 -6.56
C ILE A 375 7.13 12.55 -8.05
N LEU A 376 7.85 13.52 -8.60
CA LEU A 376 7.81 13.90 -10.00
C LEU A 376 9.23 14.06 -10.57
N THR A 377 9.36 13.89 -11.88
CA THR A 377 10.65 14.08 -12.54
C THR A 377 10.99 15.56 -12.65
N LYS A 378 12.28 15.87 -12.79
CA LYS A 378 12.72 17.27 -12.98
C LYS A 378 12.12 17.92 -14.22
N VAL A 379 11.75 17.14 -15.25
CA VAL A 379 11.10 17.67 -16.45
C VAL A 379 9.64 18.01 -16.23
N ASP A 380 9.00 17.43 -15.22
CA ASP A 380 7.64 17.75 -14.83
C ASP A 380 7.59 18.92 -13.83
N PHE A 381 8.69 19.14 -13.07
CA PHE A 381 8.76 20.12 -11.99
C PHE A 381 8.60 21.53 -12.52
N ASN A 382 7.56 22.25 -12.09
CA ASN A 382 7.20 23.60 -12.53
C ASN A 382 7.10 23.79 -14.06
N SER A 383 6.90 22.71 -14.83
CA SER A 383 6.89 22.78 -16.31
C SER A 383 5.71 23.59 -16.86
N PHE A 384 4.59 23.64 -16.15
CA PHE A 384 3.43 24.47 -16.49
C PHE A 384 2.55 24.74 -15.27
N LYS A 385 1.74 25.80 -15.38
CA LYS A 385 0.96 26.35 -14.27
C LYS A 385 0.13 25.30 -13.50
N ARG A 386 -0.43 24.30 -14.18
CA ARG A 386 -1.22 23.24 -13.52
C ARG A 386 -0.39 22.37 -12.56
N TYR A 387 0.93 22.28 -12.78
CA TYR A 387 1.84 21.52 -11.91
C TYR A 387 2.39 22.32 -10.73
N GLU A 388 2.03 23.60 -10.59
CA GLU A 388 2.48 24.44 -9.47
C GLU A 388 2.15 23.79 -8.11
N TYR A 389 0.93 23.27 -7.94
CA TYR A 389 0.53 22.60 -6.72
C TYR A 389 1.37 21.34 -6.45
N VAL A 390 1.50 20.47 -7.46
CA VAL A 390 2.24 19.20 -7.36
C VAL A 390 3.72 19.45 -7.06
N SER A 391 4.32 20.46 -7.74
CA SER A 391 5.71 20.84 -7.51
C SER A 391 5.93 21.42 -6.12
N ARG A 392 5.02 22.27 -5.64
CA ARG A 392 5.11 22.89 -4.32
C ARG A 392 4.97 21.91 -3.18
N THR A 393 4.19 20.83 -3.36
CA THR A 393 3.97 19.77 -2.39
C THR A 393 4.87 18.55 -2.60
N SER A 394 5.92 18.67 -3.41
CA SER A 394 7.05 17.76 -3.52
C SER A 394 8.18 18.18 -2.58
N LEU A 395 9.06 17.26 -2.21
CA LEU A 395 10.30 17.58 -1.46
C LEU A 395 11.29 18.41 -2.29
N GLY A 396 11.26 18.27 -3.65
CA GLY A 396 12.13 19.01 -4.55
C GLY A 396 12.14 18.44 -5.95
N GLU A 397 12.84 19.12 -6.86
CA GLU A 397 12.92 18.83 -8.28
C GLU A 397 13.44 17.41 -8.59
N MET A 398 14.33 16.88 -7.75
CA MET A 398 15.01 15.62 -8.01
C MET A 398 14.33 14.37 -7.44
N THR A 399 13.13 14.49 -6.86
CA THR A 399 12.48 13.37 -6.19
C THR A 399 12.24 12.17 -7.09
N GLY A 400 11.81 12.40 -8.33
CA GLY A 400 11.57 11.35 -9.33
C GLY A 400 12.86 10.66 -9.77
N GLU A 401 13.90 11.44 -10.07
CA GLU A 401 15.20 10.92 -10.48
C GLU A 401 15.85 10.08 -9.38
N ILE A 402 15.80 10.55 -8.13
CA ILE A 402 16.31 9.81 -6.98
C ILE A 402 15.57 8.48 -6.85
N TYR A 403 14.23 8.49 -6.88
CA TYR A 403 13.42 7.28 -6.76
C TYR A 403 13.71 6.31 -7.93
N ILE A 404 13.64 6.77 -9.16
CA ILE A 404 13.86 5.94 -10.35
C ILE A 404 15.23 5.30 -10.33
N ASN A 405 16.29 6.09 -10.11
CA ASN A 405 17.66 5.61 -10.13
C ASN A 405 17.90 4.56 -9.04
N GLU A 406 17.40 4.81 -7.82
CA GLU A 406 17.56 3.89 -6.71
C GLU A 406 16.85 2.55 -6.97
N VAL A 407 15.58 2.57 -7.41
CA VAL A 407 14.83 1.34 -7.61
C VAL A 407 15.35 0.52 -8.80
N LEU A 408 15.81 1.16 -9.87
CA LEU A 408 16.40 0.47 -11.02
C LEU A 408 17.72 -0.20 -10.64
N ALA A 409 18.61 0.52 -9.93
CA ALA A 409 19.86 -0.04 -9.44
C ALA A 409 19.59 -1.23 -8.51
N TRP A 410 18.66 -1.07 -7.55
CA TRP A 410 18.32 -2.13 -6.60
C TRP A 410 17.72 -3.37 -7.28
N MET A 411 16.79 -3.22 -8.21
CA MET A 411 16.24 -4.36 -8.96
C MET A 411 17.32 -5.12 -9.74
N LYS A 412 18.31 -4.41 -10.30
CA LYS A 412 19.47 -5.03 -10.96
C LYS A 412 20.33 -5.83 -9.99
N GLU A 413 20.62 -5.29 -8.81
CA GLU A 413 21.36 -5.99 -7.75
C GLU A 413 20.63 -7.25 -7.28
N LEU A 414 19.32 -7.15 -6.99
CA LEU A 414 18.50 -8.30 -6.59
C LEU A 414 18.48 -9.41 -7.66
N SER A 415 18.45 -9.03 -8.93
CA SER A 415 18.50 -9.98 -10.04
C SER A 415 19.84 -10.68 -10.12
N ALA A 416 20.96 -9.97 -9.96
CA ALA A 416 22.31 -10.53 -9.94
C ALA A 416 22.51 -11.49 -8.75
N GLN A 417 22.04 -11.13 -7.56
CA GLN A 417 22.11 -12.00 -6.38
C GLN A 417 21.35 -13.32 -6.56
N LYS A 418 20.22 -13.31 -7.27
CA LYS A 418 19.46 -14.54 -7.59
C LYS A 418 20.18 -15.43 -8.58
N GLN A 419 20.85 -14.85 -9.58
CA GLN A 419 21.64 -15.61 -10.55
C GLN A 419 22.86 -16.28 -9.89
N ALA A 420 23.50 -15.61 -8.95
CA ALA A 420 24.64 -16.15 -8.21
C ALA A 420 24.31 -17.29 -7.22
N LYS A 421 23.03 -17.43 -6.85
CA LYS A 421 22.53 -18.48 -5.94
C LYS A 421 22.00 -19.74 -6.68
N LYS A 422 21.85 -19.66 -8.00
CA LYS A 422 21.49 -20.78 -8.88
C LYS A 422 22.72 -21.49 -9.39
#